data_fc75e0cc922d40a00520f07092aac81f
#
_entry.id   fc75e0cc922d40a00520f07092aac81f
#
_cell.length_a   1.000
_cell.length_b   1.000
_cell.length_c   1.000
_cell.angle_alpha   90.00
_cell.angle_beta   90.00
_cell.angle_gamma   90.00
#
_symmetry.space_group_name_H-M   'P 1'
#
loop_
_entity.id
_entity.type
_entity.pdbx_description
1 polymer ?
#
loop_
_entity_poly.entity_id
_entity_poly.type
_entity_poly.pdbx_seq_one_letter_code
_entity_poly.pdbx_strand_id
1 'polypeptide(L)'
;MQTPKKEQMLNDFAWDVLARESRMMVNPDVKAAKGEKVFCQLPYAEEMLKMIQSSSESIVNKEPKVGKLLNVIDLLSFTKSEVVVVLEGMIEATVPFSHEKKFFQLFNMTADSFYELLSSPEGKTLFLGMKNRAMIESIHPHTKASLYAGYVQKQKEEFFSEISNPTSAYEGVITGKNQGGFIINVGGIEGFLPGSLAAANIVRNFDDMLGKKVTVMVEDYLQKSDIFVFSYKKYISKILPSAIEDLNLETQYSGSVTGVAKYGIFIEFNEIFTGLLHSSKMLPETREKFKTGAVKSGDEFNFWIKEITPDKKIILTDEDPSTKLREIEEFRDSNLGTVKGGEVVSVQPFGALVKLQKDIVGLISQKEIRNKKKKFSVGDQVMVTVDKVQNNRIFLTIPNEI
;
A
#
# COMPACT_ATOMS: atom_id res chain seq x y z
N MET A 1 27.42 -13.16 48.28
CA MET A 1 28.30 -14.26 47.88
C MET A 1 27.49 -15.37 47.23
N GLN A 2 27.23 -15.27 45.92
CA GLN A 2 26.72 -16.41 45.10
C GLN A 2 26.83 -16.05 43.61
N THR A 3 28.04 -15.73 43.10
CA THR A 3 28.31 -15.49 41.70
C THR A 3 29.10 -16.60 40.96
N PRO A 4 29.56 -17.66 41.61
CA PRO A 4 30.38 -18.66 40.87
C PRO A 4 29.54 -19.67 40.04
N LYS A 5 28.24 -19.85 40.29
CA LYS A 5 27.47 -20.91 39.61
C LYS A 5 27.08 -20.57 38.17
N LYS A 6 26.84 -19.30 37.83
CA LYS A 6 26.42 -18.91 36.47
C LYS A 6 27.59 -18.92 35.48
N GLU A 7 28.73 -18.46 35.87
CA GLU A 7 29.97 -18.55 35.03
C GLU A 7 30.39 -19.98 34.80
N GLN A 8 30.21 -20.84 35.81
CA GLN A 8 30.55 -22.26 35.68
C GLN A 8 29.59 -22.99 34.74
N MET A 9 28.29 -22.72 34.78
CA MET A 9 27.31 -23.28 33.87
C MET A 9 27.50 -22.82 32.41
N LEU A 10 27.85 -21.57 32.16
CA LEU A 10 28.16 -21.04 30.82
C LEU A 10 29.45 -21.63 30.28
N ASN A 11 30.48 -21.81 31.10
CA ASN A 11 31.70 -22.50 30.74
C ASN A 11 31.43 -23.99 30.44
N ASP A 12 30.64 -24.67 31.27
CA ASP A 12 30.31 -26.09 31.08
C ASP A 12 29.49 -26.31 29.81
N PHE A 13 28.52 -25.42 29.50
CA PHE A 13 27.77 -25.48 28.25
C PHE A 13 28.62 -25.22 27.00
N ALA A 14 29.51 -24.23 27.07
CA ALA A 14 30.45 -23.97 25.97
C ALA A 14 31.42 -25.14 25.76
N TRP A 15 31.86 -25.77 26.84
CA TRP A 15 32.71 -26.97 26.79
C TRP A 15 31.98 -28.19 26.24
N ASP A 16 30.69 -28.38 26.56
CA ASP A 16 29.88 -29.50 26.03
C ASP A 16 29.62 -29.37 24.53
N VAL A 17 29.34 -28.15 24.02
CA VAL A 17 29.17 -27.89 22.58
C VAL A 17 30.49 -28.13 21.85
N LEU A 18 31.59 -27.59 22.35
CA LEU A 18 32.92 -27.78 21.77
C LEU A 18 33.39 -29.23 21.85
N ALA A 19 33.07 -29.96 22.91
CA ALA A 19 33.36 -31.39 23.03
C ALA A 19 32.53 -32.26 22.08
N ARG A 20 31.31 -31.86 21.72
CA ARG A 20 30.50 -32.56 20.69
C ARG A 20 31.07 -32.32 19.29
N GLU A 21 31.48 -31.11 18.96
CA GLU A 21 32.06 -30.79 17.64
C GLU A 21 33.46 -31.37 17.48
N SER A 22 34.26 -31.38 18.54
CA SER A 22 35.61 -31.99 18.50
C SER A 22 35.58 -33.53 18.38
N ARG A 23 34.52 -34.20 18.85
CA ARG A 23 34.35 -35.66 18.61
C ARG A 23 34.12 -36.02 17.15
N MET A 24 33.69 -35.06 16.30
CA MET A 24 33.53 -35.27 14.86
C MET A 24 34.83 -35.03 14.05
N MET A 25 35.90 -34.47 14.66
CA MET A 25 37.12 -34.06 13.96
C MET A 25 38.43 -34.69 14.50
N VAL A 26 38.35 -35.63 15.46
CA VAL A 26 39.58 -36.19 16.04
C VAL A 26 40.10 -37.33 15.21
N ASN A 27 41.27 -37.10 14.60
CA ASN A 27 42.16 -38.13 14.08
C ASN A 27 42.64 -39.01 15.27
N PRO A 28 42.48 -40.37 15.24
CA PRO A 28 42.68 -41.20 16.40
C PRO A 28 44.15 -41.39 16.89
N ASP A 29 45.12 -40.74 16.22
CA ASP A 29 46.55 -40.97 16.51
C ASP A 29 47.23 -39.88 17.37
N VAL A 30 46.52 -38.90 17.89
CA VAL A 30 47.14 -37.87 18.75
C VAL A 30 46.86 -38.18 20.21
N LYS A 31 47.87 -38.80 20.89
CA LYS A 31 47.91 -38.93 22.36
C LYS A 31 48.22 -37.56 22.97
N ALA A 32 47.24 -36.89 23.55
CA ALA A 32 47.43 -35.66 24.31
C ALA A 32 48.21 -35.95 25.60
N ALA A 33 49.31 -35.23 25.82
CA ALA A 33 50.04 -35.25 27.09
C ALA A 33 49.18 -34.59 28.18
N LYS A 34 49.22 -35.21 29.37
CA LYS A 34 48.44 -34.74 30.55
C LYS A 34 48.88 -33.31 30.90
N GLY A 35 47.98 -32.34 30.67
CA GLY A 35 48.17 -30.97 31.19
C GLY A 35 48.20 -29.84 30.13
N GLU A 36 48.29 -30.12 28.83
CA GLU A 36 48.23 -29.09 27.79
C GLU A 36 46.78 -28.88 27.32
N LYS A 37 46.36 -27.61 27.38
CA LYS A 37 45.07 -27.19 26.85
C LYS A 37 45.12 -27.29 25.32
N VAL A 38 44.48 -28.33 24.77
CA VAL A 38 44.43 -28.67 23.33
C VAL A 38 43.81 -27.53 22.47
N PHE A 39 43.42 -26.41 23.07
CA PHE A 39 42.76 -25.29 22.44
C PHE A 39 43.64 -24.50 21.44
N CYS A 40 44.95 -24.57 21.55
CA CYS A 40 45.87 -23.73 20.75
C CYS A 40 46.17 -24.27 19.33
N GLN A 41 45.60 -25.39 18.92
CA GLN A 41 45.92 -26.01 17.64
C GLN A 41 44.79 -26.01 16.59
N LEU A 42 43.62 -25.45 16.90
CA LEU A 42 42.57 -25.30 15.92
C LEU A 42 42.72 -23.97 15.14
N PRO A 43 42.73 -23.98 13.81
CA PRO A 43 42.99 -22.79 12.99
C PRO A 43 42.02 -21.62 13.19
N TYR A 44 40.92 -21.83 13.89
CA TYR A 44 39.90 -20.81 14.20
C TYR A 44 39.67 -20.57 15.71
N ALA A 45 40.51 -21.16 16.58
CA ALA A 45 40.33 -21.09 18.04
C ALA A 45 40.41 -19.64 18.57
N GLU A 46 41.29 -18.80 18.02
CA GLU A 46 41.39 -17.39 18.41
C GLU A 46 40.23 -16.54 17.93
N GLU A 47 39.68 -16.81 16.73
CA GLU A 47 38.51 -16.13 16.21
C GLU A 47 37.23 -16.53 16.98
N MET A 48 37.07 -17.81 17.27
CA MET A 48 35.96 -18.29 18.11
C MET A 48 36.07 -17.74 19.55
N LEU A 49 37.26 -17.70 20.16
CA LEU A 49 37.46 -17.07 21.47
C LEU A 49 37.14 -15.57 21.44
N LYS A 50 37.50 -14.84 20.39
CA LYS A 50 37.15 -13.44 20.19
C LYS A 50 35.65 -13.29 19.99
N MET A 51 34.97 -14.14 19.24
CA MET A 51 33.49 -14.17 19.09
C MET A 51 32.80 -14.46 20.42
N ILE A 52 33.29 -15.45 21.18
CA ILE A 52 32.73 -15.79 22.49
C ILE A 52 32.99 -14.67 23.50
N GLN A 53 34.18 -14.05 23.50
CA GLN A 53 34.49 -12.91 24.34
C GLN A 53 33.70 -11.67 23.95
N SER A 54 33.56 -11.34 22.67
CA SER A 54 32.72 -10.23 22.21
C SER A 54 31.23 -10.47 22.49
N SER A 55 30.76 -11.72 22.39
CA SER A 55 29.42 -12.10 22.77
C SER A 55 29.20 -12.03 24.27
N SER A 56 30.19 -12.49 25.06
CA SER A 56 30.11 -12.43 26.54
C SER A 56 30.26 -11.00 27.08
N GLU A 57 31.08 -10.16 26.47
CA GLU A 57 31.14 -8.72 26.85
C GLU A 57 29.85 -7.96 26.51
N SER A 58 29.14 -8.34 25.44
CA SER A 58 27.81 -7.80 25.13
C SER A 58 26.69 -8.31 26.04
N ILE A 59 26.88 -9.47 26.68
CA ILE A 59 25.89 -10.12 27.56
C ILE A 59 26.05 -9.70 29.03
N VAL A 60 27.26 -9.37 29.49
CA VAL A 60 27.61 -9.37 30.91
C VAL A 60 27.28 -8.07 31.67
N ASN A 61 26.88 -6.95 31.02
CA ASN A 61 26.68 -5.70 31.81
C ASN A 61 25.51 -4.83 31.35
N LYS A 62 24.32 -5.39 31.31
CA LYS A 62 23.11 -4.54 31.23
C LYS A 62 22.32 -4.66 32.53
N GLU A 63 22.71 -3.86 33.55
CA GLU A 63 21.87 -3.69 34.74
C GLU A 63 20.44 -3.31 34.29
N PRO A 64 19.42 -3.94 34.91
CA PRO A 64 18.05 -3.55 34.65
C PRO A 64 17.84 -2.09 35.03
N LYS A 65 17.36 -1.25 34.10
CA LYS A 65 16.99 0.14 34.39
C LYS A 65 15.53 0.33 34.00
N VAL A 66 14.79 1.02 34.88
CA VAL A 66 13.40 1.38 34.59
C VAL A 66 13.32 2.21 33.30
N GLY A 67 12.35 1.94 32.45
CA GLY A 67 12.18 2.56 31.14
C GLY A 67 13.05 1.96 30.03
N LYS A 68 13.91 0.99 30.32
CA LYS A 68 14.74 0.33 29.31
C LYS A 68 13.92 -0.67 28.51
N LEU A 69 14.04 -0.58 27.18
CA LEU A 69 13.44 -1.51 26.23
C LEU A 69 14.41 -2.65 25.93
N LEU A 70 14.00 -3.88 26.10
CA LEU A 70 14.80 -5.07 25.90
C LEU A 70 14.02 -6.12 25.09
N ASN A 71 14.75 -6.90 24.29
CA ASN A 71 14.14 -8.00 23.54
C ASN A 71 13.79 -9.15 24.50
N VAL A 72 12.63 -9.78 24.28
CA VAL A 72 12.26 -11.04 24.93
C VAL A 72 13.00 -12.16 24.23
N ILE A 73 13.83 -12.89 24.97
CA ILE A 73 14.66 -13.97 24.44
C ILE A 73 14.00 -15.32 24.70
N ASP A 74 13.44 -15.54 25.89
CA ASP A 74 12.81 -16.80 26.27
C ASP A 74 11.69 -16.60 27.31
N LEU A 75 10.93 -17.67 27.55
CA LEU A 75 9.88 -17.77 28.57
C LEU A 75 10.31 -18.77 29.61
N LEU A 76 10.40 -18.35 30.88
CA LEU A 76 10.74 -19.22 32.00
C LEU A 76 9.52 -19.99 32.52
N SER A 77 8.46 -19.26 32.81
CA SER A 77 7.21 -19.81 33.35
C SER A 77 6.03 -18.92 32.99
N PHE A 78 4.85 -19.47 33.02
CA PHE A 78 3.61 -18.73 32.83
C PHE A 78 2.48 -19.32 33.65
N THR A 79 1.60 -18.46 34.12
CA THR A 79 0.38 -18.76 34.87
C THR A 79 -0.81 -18.08 34.20
N LYS A 80 -2.03 -18.26 34.72
CA LYS A 80 -3.20 -17.52 34.24
C LYS A 80 -3.16 -16.01 34.54
N SER A 81 -2.26 -15.56 35.43
CA SER A 81 -2.17 -14.17 35.87
C SER A 81 -0.92 -13.42 35.42
N GLU A 82 0.12 -14.14 35.02
CA GLU A 82 1.41 -13.55 34.67
C GLU A 82 2.27 -14.48 33.83
N VAL A 83 3.24 -13.91 33.14
CA VAL A 83 4.32 -14.65 32.46
C VAL A 83 5.67 -14.11 32.95
N VAL A 84 6.63 -15.02 33.17
CA VAL A 84 8.02 -14.68 33.47
C VAL A 84 8.83 -14.85 32.19
N VAL A 85 9.38 -13.75 31.71
CA VAL A 85 10.17 -13.67 30.48
C VAL A 85 11.65 -13.50 30.81
N VAL A 86 12.49 -14.02 29.94
CA VAL A 86 13.92 -13.70 29.93
C VAL A 86 14.15 -12.59 28.92
N LEU A 87 14.66 -11.49 29.37
CA LEU A 87 15.02 -10.33 28.55
C LEU A 87 16.49 -10.39 28.15
N GLU A 88 16.84 -9.61 27.13
CA GLU A 88 18.22 -9.43 26.70
C GLU A 88 19.13 -9.03 27.87
N GLY A 89 20.29 -9.70 28.01
CA GLY A 89 21.16 -9.59 29.17
C GLY A 89 20.79 -10.57 30.27
N MET A 90 20.00 -11.62 29.99
CA MET A 90 19.58 -12.67 30.95
C MET A 90 18.83 -12.11 32.18
N ILE A 91 18.07 -11.03 31.98
CA ILE A 91 17.27 -10.41 32.99
C ILE A 91 15.91 -11.12 33.06
N GLU A 92 15.60 -11.71 34.23
CA GLU A 92 14.27 -12.28 34.46
C GLU A 92 13.29 -11.16 34.85
N ALA A 93 12.15 -11.10 34.15
CA ALA A 93 11.13 -10.11 34.43
C ALA A 93 9.73 -10.73 34.38
N THR A 94 8.91 -10.35 35.37
CA THR A 94 7.50 -10.75 35.45
C THR A 94 6.64 -9.75 34.70
N VAL A 95 5.75 -10.25 33.87
CA VAL A 95 4.75 -9.46 33.14
C VAL A 95 3.36 -9.84 33.68
N PRO A 96 2.77 -9.01 34.55
CA PRO A 96 1.44 -9.27 35.11
C PRO A 96 0.33 -8.98 34.08
N PHE A 97 -0.54 -9.92 33.82
CA PHE A 97 -1.62 -9.77 32.83
C PHE A 97 -2.64 -8.68 33.19
N SER A 98 -2.75 -8.34 34.49
CA SER A 98 -3.58 -7.22 34.92
C SER A 98 -3.15 -5.86 34.34
N HIS A 99 -1.86 -5.71 34.02
CA HIS A 99 -1.29 -4.50 33.41
C HIS A 99 -1.34 -4.54 31.87
N GLU A 100 -1.54 -5.71 31.28
CA GLU A 100 -1.47 -5.96 29.84
C GLU A 100 -2.83 -5.91 29.12
N LYS A 101 -3.87 -5.34 29.73
CA LYS A 101 -5.22 -5.26 29.13
C LYS A 101 -5.21 -4.65 27.73
N LYS A 102 -4.44 -3.57 27.53
CA LYS A 102 -4.32 -2.90 26.23
C LYS A 102 -3.58 -3.78 25.20
N PHE A 103 -2.57 -4.53 25.63
CA PHE A 103 -1.87 -5.51 24.79
C PHE A 103 -2.85 -6.56 24.27
N PHE A 104 -3.65 -7.15 25.16
CA PHE A 104 -4.65 -8.14 24.76
C PHE A 104 -5.71 -7.57 23.84
N GLN A 105 -6.16 -6.35 24.06
CA GLN A 105 -7.11 -5.65 23.17
C GLN A 105 -6.55 -5.45 21.77
N LEU A 106 -5.28 -5.07 21.65
CA LEU A 106 -4.62 -4.88 20.34
C LEU A 106 -4.63 -6.14 19.48
N PHE A 107 -4.39 -7.29 20.12
CA PHE A 107 -4.34 -8.58 19.42
C PHE A 107 -5.67 -9.33 19.46
N ASN A 108 -6.74 -8.67 19.91
CA ASN A 108 -8.07 -9.26 20.07
C ASN A 108 -8.05 -10.58 20.88
N MET A 109 -7.28 -10.58 21.97
CA MET A 109 -7.03 -11.72 22.84
C MET A 109 -7.54 -11.45 24.25
N THR A 110 -7.67 -12.51 25.03
CA THR A 110 -7.89 -12.46 26.50
C THR A 110 -6.67 -13.03 27.21
N ALA A 111 -6.53 -12.79 28.52
CA ALA A 111 -5.47 -13.39 29.32
C ALA A 111 -5.53 -14.94 29.28
N ASP A 112 -6.74 -15.51 29.27
CA ASP A 112 -6.91 -16.97 29.17
C ASP A 112 -6.48 -17.50 27.80
N SER A 113 -6.88 -16.84 26.69
CA SER A 113 -6.45 -17.24 25.34
C SER A 113 -4.94 -17.08 25.13
N PHE A 114 -4.34 -16.08 25.77
CA PHE A 114 -2.89 -15.93 25.75
C PHE A 114 -2.18 -17.01 26.55
N TYR A 115 -2.72 -17.41 27.70
CA TYR A 115 -2.23 -18.53 28.47
C TYR A 115 -2.32 -19.84 27.67
N GLU A 116 -3.44 -20.10 27.01
CA GLU A 116 -3.61 -21.26 26.12
C GLU A 116 -2.60 -21.25 24.96
N LEU A 117 -2.38 -20.10 24.34
CA LEU A 117 -1.37 -19.94 23.29
C LEU A 117 0.01 -20.34 23.80
N LEU A 118 0.44 -19.81 24.96
CA LEU A 118 1.75 -20.13 25.52
C LEU A 118 1.88 -21.56 26.01
N SER A 119 0.76 -22.26 26.28
CA SER A 119 0.73 -23.64 26.71
C SER A 119 1.04 -24.62 25.57
N SER A 120 0.88 -24.20 24.31
CA SER A 120 1.23 -25.00 23.15
C SER A 120 2.69 -24.73 22.71
N PRO A 121 3.46 -25.76 22.30
CA PRO A 121 4.81 -25.59 21.79
C PRO A 121 4.89 -24.66 20.60
N GLU A 122 3.89 -24.75 19.68
CA GLU A 122 3.78 -23.90 18.50
C GLU A 122 3.52 -22.45 18.90
N GLY A 123 2.64 -22.19 19.85
CA GLY A 123 2.33 -20.84 20.32
C GLY A 123 3.50 -20.19 21.04
N LYS A 124 4.25 -20.96 21.86
CA LYS A 124 5.50 -20.46 22.45
C LYS A 124 6.52 -20.08 21.38
N THR A 125 6.70 -20.93 20.38
CA THR A 125 7.62 -20.66 19.26
C THR A 125 7.16 -19.44 18.46
N LEU A 126 5.87 -19.31 18.21
CA LEU A 126 5.29 -18.15 17.53
C LEU A 126 5.55 -16.86 18.32
N PHE A 127 5.26 -16.84 19.62
CA PHE A 127 5.47 -15.68 20.49
C PHE A 127 6.93 -15.21 20.49
N LEU A 128 7.88 -16.14 20.62
CA LEU A 128 9.31 -15.83 20.58
C LEU A 128 9.77 -15.38 19.17
N GLY A 129 9.21 -16.01 18.11
CA GLY A 129 9.49 -15.67 16.72
C GLY A 129 9.05 -14.25 16.32
N MET A 130 8.06 -13.67 17.01
CA MET A 130 7.61 -12.29 16.81
C MET A 130 8.63 -11.24 17.28
N LYS A 131 9.73 -11.65 17.91
CA LYS A 131 10.77 -10.75 18.45
C LYS A 131 10.16 -9.63 19.33
N ASN A 132 9.30 -10.03 20.23
CA ASN A 132 8.65 -9.11 21.15
C ASN A 132 9.67 -8.36 21.99
N ARG A 133 9.37 -7.12 22.31
CA ARG A 133 10.13 -6.30 23.24
C ARG A 133 9.31 -6.05 24.50
N ALA A 134 9.96 -5.92 25.62
CA ALA A 134 9.33 -5.52 26.87
C ALA A 134 10.08 -4.34 27.48
N MET A 135 9.35 -3.42 28.08
CA MET A 135 9.92 -2.28 28.81
C MET A 135 9.91 -2.57 30.29
N ILE A 136 11.05 -2.35 30.96
CA ILE A 136 11.16 -2.52 32.41
C ILE A 136 10.38 -1.42 33.12
N GLU A 137 9.35 -1.78 33.88
CA GLU A 137 8.53 -0.85 34.67
C GLU A 137 9.06 -0.66 36.07
N SER A 138 9.56 -1.72 36.71
CA SER A 138 10.13 -1.66 38.06
C SER A 138 11.21 -2.72 38.22
N ILE A 139 12.11 -2.51 39.20
CA ILE A 139 13.22 -3.41 39.49
C ILE A 139 13.03 -4.08 40.86
N HIS A 140 12.42 -3.39 41.79
CA HIS A 140 12.21 -3.85 43.17
C HIS A 140 10.72 -4.02 43.49
N PRO A 141 10.30 -5.02 44.31
CA PRO A 141 11.10 -6.12 44.83
C PRO A 141 11.50 -7.19 43.81
N HIS A 142 10.79 -7.24 42.67
CA HIS A 142 11.09 -8.09 41.52
C HIS A 142 11.02 -7.24 40.26
N THR A 143 11.83 -7.59 39.25
CA THR A 143 11.78 -6.90 37.97
C THR A 143 10.44 -7.17 37.31
N LYS A 144 9.67 -6.11 37.02
CA LYS A 144 8.45 -6.15 36.24
C LYS A 144 8.66 -5.48 34.89
N ALA A 145 8.06 -6.04 33.89
CA ALA A 145 8.10 -5.51 32.53
C ALA A 145 6.70 -5.49 31.91
N SER A 146 6.52 -4.62 30.93
CA SER A 146 5.30 -4.55 30.12
C SER A 146 5.61 -4.87 28.66
N LEU A 147 4.86 -5.82 28.11
CA LEU A 147 4.86 -6.15 26.70
C LEU A 147 4.16 -5.05 25.89
N TYR A 148 3.07 -4.48 26.42
CA TYR A 148 2.38 -3.36 25.80
C TYR A 148 3.28 -2.14 25.61
N ALA A 149 3.96 -1.73 26.68
CA ALA A 149 4.88 -0.59 26.61
C ALA A 149 6.04 -0.86 25.64
N GLY A 150 6.55 -2.10 25.63
CA GLY A 150 7.56 -2.55 24.68
C GLY A 150 7.09 -2.50 23.24
N TYR A 151 5.88 -2.94 22.99
CA TYR A 151 5.26 -2.91 21.67
C TYR A 151 5.05 -1.46 21.19
N VAL A 152 4.45 -0.61 22.01
CA VAL A 152 4.21 0.81 21.67
C VAL A 152 5.51 1.54 21.35
N GLN A 153 6.56 1.30 22.14
CA GLN A 153 7.85 1.94 21.89
C GLN A 153 8.48 1.46 20.59
N LYS A 154 8.38 0.17 20.27
CA LYS A 154 8.84 -0.37 19.00
C LYS A 154 8.07 0.27 17.83
N GLN A 155 6.75 0.39 17.94
CA GLN A 155 5.92 1.04 16.90
C GLN A 155 6.29 2.53 16.74
N LYS A 156 6.57 3.25 17.83
CA LYS A 156 7.06 4.63 17.76
C LYS A 156 8.39 4.72 17.01
N GLU A 157 9.33 3.82 17.27
CA GLU A 157 10.61 3.76 16.56
C GLU A 157 10.41 3.50 15.05
N GLU A 158 9.52 2.60 14.69
CA GLU A 158 9.14 2.34 13.29
C GLU A 158 8.54 3.59 12.65
N PHE A 159 7.59 4.28 13.31
CA PHE A 159 6.99 5.49 12.79
C PHE A 159 8.01 6.63 12.61
N PHE A 160 8.98 6.78 13.53
CA PHE A 160 10.06 7.74 13.35
C PHE A 160 10.92 7.45 12.11
N SER A 161 11.19 6.18 11.83
CA SER A 161 11.94 5.80 10.61
C SER A 161 11.16 6.12 9.33
N GLU A 162 9.84 5.98 9.37
CA GLU A 162 8.94 6.24 8.24
C GLU A 162 8.76 7.73 7.91
N ILE A 163 9.03 8.65 8.85
CA ILE A 163 8.99 10.10 8.57
C ILE A 163 10.01 10.47 7.49
N SER A 164 11.23 9.92 7.59
CA SER A 164 12.32 10.23 6.69
C SER A 164 12.24 9.45 5.37
N ASN A 165 11.74 8.22 5.41
CA ASN A 165 11.63 7.35 4.23
C ASN A 165 10.32 6.53 4.29
N PRO A 166 9.19 7.12 3.86
CA PRO A 166 7.88 6.50 4.00
C PRO A 166 7.71 5.32 3.06
N THR A 167 7.81 4.11 3.59
CA THR A 167 7.66 2.86 2.84
C THR A 167 6.42 2.08 3.22
N SER A 168 5.97 2.18 4.47
CA SER A 168 4.94 1.33 5.05
C SER A 168 3.60 2.05 5.16
N ALA A 169 2.53 1.28 4.95
CA ALA A 169 1.16 1.70 5.20
C ALA A 169 0.62 0.94 6.41
N TYR A 170 -0.17 1.62 7.23
CA TYR A 170 -0.71 1.12 8.47
C TYR A 170 -2.22 1.21 8.50
N GLU A 171 -2.89 0.18 9.01
CA GLU A 171 -4.31 0.23 9.28
C GLU A 171 -4.57 0.95 10.60
N GLY A 172 -5.41 1.96 10.59
CA GLY A 172 -5.83 2.69 11.77
C GLY A 172 -7.34 2.79 11.89
N VAL A 173 -7.83 3.00 13.10
CA VAL A 173 -9.24 3.20 13.40
C VAL A 173 -9.46 4.62 13.86
N ILE A 174 -10.42 5.31 13.28
CA ILE A 174 -10.80 6.66 13.68
C ILE A 174 -11.61 6.58 14.97
N THR A 175 -11.03 7.06 16.08
CA THR A 175 -11.61 6.98 17.42
C THR A 175 -12.31 8.27 17.87
N GLY A 176 -11.97 9.40 17.23
CA GLY A 176 -12.54 10.69 17.58
C GLY A 176 -12.40 11.72 16.47
N LYS A 177 -12.99 12.88 16.69
CA LYS A 177 -12.89 14.04 15.80
C LYS A 177 -12.65 15.33 16.57
N ASN A 178 -12.03 16.30 15.92
CA ASN A 178 -11.92 17.68 16.39
C ASN A 178 -12.12 18.65 15.21
N GLN A 179 -11.98 19.97 15.44
CA GLN A 179 -12.18 20.98 14.41
C GLN A 179 -11.20 20.89 13.22
N GLY A 180 -10.01 20.30 13.43
CA GLY A 180 -8.96 20.19 12.41
C GLY A 180 -8.87 18.84 11.70
N GLY A 181 -9.56 17.80 12.20
CA GLY A 181 -9.45 16.46 11.66
C GLY A 181 -9.92 15.38 12.64
N PHE A 182 -9.25 14.24 12.59
CA PHE A 182 -9.63 13.05 13.31
C PHE A 182 -8.53 12.61 14.28
N ILE A 183 -8.96 11.99 15.37
CA ILE A 183 -8.09 11.20 16.25
C ILE A 183 -8.13 9.78 15.71
N ILE A 184 -6.97 9.22 15.43
CA ILE A 184 -6.81 7.88 14.84
C ILE A 184 -5.95 7.03 15.77
N ASN A 185 -6.32 5.77 15.96
CA ASN A 185 -5.50 4.79 16.64
C ASN A 185 -4.84 3.87 15.60
N VAL A 186 -3.52 3.87 15.56
CA VAL A 186 -2.71 3.06 14.65
C VAL A 186 -1.81 2.16 15.48
N GLY A 187 -2.08 0.86 15.50
CA GLY A 187 -1.28 -0.10 16.26
C GLY A 187 -1.18 0.21 17.76
N GLY A 188 -2.24 0.78 18.36
CA GLY A 188 -2.26 1.16 19.79
C GLY A 188 -1.69 2.54 20.09
N ILE A 189 -1.21 3.27 19.10
CA ILE A 189 -0.74 4.65 19.22
C ILE A 189 -1.83 5.59 18.73
N GLU A 190 -2.23 6.53 19.60
CA GLU A 190 -3.10 7.62 19.19
C GLU A 190 -2.31 8.66 18.41
N GLY A 191 -2.87 9.09 17.29
CA GLY A 191 -2.31 10.11 16.43
C GLY A 191 -3.37 11.01 15.84
N PHE A 192 -2.95 11.95 15.03
CA PHE A 192 -3.80 12.94 14.40
C PHE A 192 -3.83 12.73 12.88
N LEU A 193 -5.02 12.70 12.31
CA LEU A 193 -5.28 12.65 10.88
C LEU A 193 -5.98 13.93 10.46
N PRO A 194 -5.26 14.94 9.94
CA PRO A 194 -5.85 16.19 9.48
C PRO A 194 -6.96 15.96 8.46
N GLY A 195 -8.04 16.71 8.52
CA GLY A 195 -9.17 16.57 7.59
C GLY A 195 -8.75 16.76 6.12
N SER A 196 -7.76 17.58 5.84
CA SER A 196 -7.16 17.76 4.50
C SER A 196 -6.36 16.56 4.00
N LEU A 197 -5.96 15.67 4.89
CA LEU A 197 -5.16 14.46 4.60
C LEU A 197 -5.96 13.16 4.80
N ALA A 198 -7.23 13.28 5.24
CA ALA A 198 -8.07 12.14 5.62
C ALA A 198 -8.81 11.47 4.44
N ALA A 199 -8.81 12.10 3.27
CA ALA A 199 -9.43 11.56 2.06
C ALA A 199 -8.63 11.97 0.82
N ALA A 200 -8.87 11.30 -0.30
CA ALA A 200 -8.34 11.73 -1.60
C ALA A 200 -8.87 13.12 -1.99
N ASN A 201 -10.12 13.38 -1.63
CA ASN A 201 -10.82 14.65 -1.80
C ASN A 201 -11.24 15.24 -0.45
N ILE A 202 -12.11 16.25 -0.47
CA ILE A 202 -12.58 16.91 0.75
C ILE A 202 -13.56 16.01 1.50
N VAL A 203 -13.30 15.76 2.79
CA VAL A 203 -14.27 15.10 3.68
C VAL A 203 -15.43 16.06 3.95
N ARG A 204 -16.62 15.68 3.51
CA ARG A 204 -17.83 16.53 3.67
C ARG A 204 -18.49 16.35 5.01
N ASN A 205 -18.52 15.14 5.53
CA ASN A 205 -19.13 14.81 6.80
C ASN A 205 -18.13 14.04 7.68
N PHE A 206 -17.71 14.67 8.76
CA PHE A 206 -16.76 14.11 9.71
C PHE A 206 -17.38 12.98 10.54
N ASP A 207 -18.70 12.96 10.73
CA ASP A 207 -19.36 11.94 11.53
C ASP A 207 -19.34 10.56 10.85
N ASP A 208 -19.40 10.54 9.54
CA ASP A 208 -19.39 9.30 8.75
C ASP A 208 -18.06 8.57 8.82
N MET A 209 -17.01 9.22 9.30
CA MET A 209 -15.67 8.65 9.40
C MET A 209 -15.40 7.98 10.75
N LEU A 210 -16.21 8.26 11.79
CA LEU A 210 -16.02 7.70 13.11
C LEU A 210 -16.19 6.17 13.11
N GLY A 211 -15.26 5.47 13.74
CA GLY A 211 -15.25 4.01 13.81
C GLY A 211 -14.77 3.32 12.54
N LYS A 212 -14.53 4.05 11.44
CA LYS A 212 -14.00 3.45 10.21
C LYS A 212 -12.53 3.10 10.34
N LYS A 213 -12.17 2.00 9.68
CA LYS A 213 -10.79 1.61 9.43
C LYS A 213 -10.29 2.35 8.20
N VAL A 214 -9.11 2.94 8.29
CA VAL A 214 -8.45 3.63 7.18
C VAL A 214 -6.99 3.24 7.11
N THR A 215 -6.49 3.05 5.90
CA THR A 215 -5.07 2.80 5.68
C THR A 215 -4.35 4.13 5.54
N VAL A 216 -3.34 4.36 6.36
CA VAL A 216 -2.61 5.63 6.42
C VAL A 216 -1.10 5.40 6.37
N MET A 217 -0.37 6.45 6.03
CA MET A 217 1.08 6.51 6.16
C MET A 217 1.45 7.58 7.19
N VAL A 218 2.63 7.43 7.78
CA VAL A 218 3.15 8.46 8.67
C VAL A 218 3.53 9.69 7.84
N GLU A 219 3.06 10.85 8.26
CA GLU A 219 3.35 12.14 7.63
C GLU A 219 4.42 12.91 8.39
N ASP A 220 4.20 13.12 9.67
CA ASP A 220 5.06 13.95 10.52
C ASP A 220 4.89 13.59 12.01
N TYR A 221 5.69 14.22 12.87
CA TYR A 221 5.62 14.09 14.33
C TYR A 221 5.67 15.44 15.01
N LEU A 222 4.65 15.73 15.79
CA LEU A 222 4.52 16.96 16.57
C LEU A 222 5.20 16.82 17.94
N GLN A 223 6.47 17.20 18.03
CA GLN A 223 7.29 17.06 19.26
C GLN A 223 6.65 17.68 20.51
N LYS A 224 5.97 18.85 20.37
CA LYS A 224 5.34 19.56 21.50
C LYS A 224 4.19 18.78 22.13
N SER A 225 3.52 17.96 21.36
CA SER A 225 2.29 17.24 21.77
C SER A 225 2.52 15.74 21.89
N ASP A 226 3.70 15.21 21.54
CA ASP A 226 4.02 13.78 21.42
C ASP A 226 3.01 13.03 20.53
N ILE A 227 2.62 13.63 19.37
CA ILE A 227 1.58 13.12 18.49
C ILE A 227 2.14 12.89 17.09
N PHE A 228 1.94 11.69 16.55
CA PHE A 228 2.18 11.39 15.14
C PHE A 228 1.04 11.94 14.28
N VAL A 229 1.40 12.52 13.15
CA VAL A 229 0.47 12.95 12.10
C VAL A 229 0.44 11.88 11.02
N PHE A 230 -0.76 11.46 10.67
CA PHE A 230 -1.00 10.46 9.63
C PHE A 230 -1.65 11.06 8.41
N SER A 231 -1.49 10.41 7.24
CA SER A 231 -2.01 10.85 5.96
C SER A 231 -2.57 9.67 5.16
N TYR A 232 -3.85 9.68 4.90
CA TYR A 232 -4.49 8.82 3.91
C TYR A 232 -4.11 9.27 2.48
N LYS A 233 -4.08 10.58 2.26
CA LYS A 233 -3.72 11.17 0.96
C LYS A 233 -2.33 10.74 0.48
N LYS A 234 -1.36 10.63 1.39
CA LYS A 234 -0.01 10.13 1.09
C LYS A 234 -0.04 8.66 0.66
N TYR A 235 -0.83 7.84 1.35
CA TYR A 235 -1.07 6.44 0.97
C TYR A 235 -1.67 6.35 -0.43
N ILE A 236 -2.74 7.10 -0.71
CA ILE A 236 -3.37 7.12 -2.04
C ILE A 236 -2.37 7.55 -3.11
N SER A 237 -1.59 8.61 -2.89
CA SER A 237 -0.59 9.06 -3.87
C SER A 237 0.46 8.00 -4.20
N LYS A 238 0.76 7.11 -3.26
CA LYS A 238 1.69 6.00 -3.45
C LYS A 238 1.10 4.86 -4.27
N ILE A 239 -0.15 4.47 -4.01
CA ILE A 239 -0.80 3.36 -4.72
C ILE A 239 -1.40 3.77 -6.06
N LEU A 240 -1.75 5.04 -6.23
CA LEU A 240 -2.42 5.56 -7.42
C LEU A 240 -1.73 5.20 -8.75
N PRO A 241 -0.38 5.25 -8.86
CA PRO A 241 0.30 4.90 -10.10
C PRO A 241 0.06 3.48 -10.59
N SER A 242 0.04 2.50 -9.70
CA SER A 242 -0.24 1.09 -10.02
C SER A 242 -1.74 0.84 -10.18
N ALA A 243 -2.55 1.43 -9.30
CA ALA A 243 -4.01 1.28 -9.37
C ALA A 243 -4.61 1.85 -10.67
N ILE A 244 -4.00 2.90 -11.25
CA ILE A 244 -4.42 3.43 -12.55
C ILE A 244 -4.15 2.43 -13.69
N GLU A 245 -3.08 1.65 -13.61
CA GLU A 245 -2.73 0.65 -14.63
C GLU A 245 -3.74 -0.52 -14.65
N ASP A 246 -4.40 -0.77 -13.53
CA ASP A 246 -5.43 -1.82 -13.39
C ASP A 246 -6.82 -1.37 -13.88
N LEU A 247 -7.00 -0.09 -14.25
CA LEU A 247 -8.28 0.42 -14.73
C LEU A 247 -8.60 -0.08 -16.13
N ASN A 248 -9.78 -0.67 -16.29
CA ASN A 248 -10.26 -1.15 -17.58
C ASN A 248 -11.06 -0.05 -18.30
N LEU A 249 -10.66 0.29 -19.54
CA LEU A 249 -11.31 1.32 -20.34
C LEU A 249 -12.68 0.88 -20.91
N GLU A 250 -12.95 -0.41 -20.98
CA GLU A 250 -14.19 -0.97 -21.53
C GLU A 250 -15.28 -1.17 -20.47
N THR A 251 -14.92 -1.04 -19.19
CA THR A 251 -15.85 -1.22 -18.07
C THR A 251 -16.61 0.06 -17.76
N GLN A 252 -17.91 -0.09 -17.52
CA GLN A 252 -18.72 0.99 -16.98
C GLN A 252 -18.46 1.14 -15.47
N TYR A 253 -18.19 2.36 -15.05
CA TYR A 253 -18.02 2.72 -13.67
C TYR A 253 -19.17 3.60 -13.20
N SER A 254 -19.41 3.60 -11.90
CA SER A 254 -20.31 4.52 -11.22
C SER A 254 -19.52 5.36 -10.22
N GLY A 255 -19.89 6.62 -10.09
CA GLY A 255 -19.22 7.52 -9.16
C GLY A 255 -20.05 8.77 -8.86
N SER A 256 -19.60 9.53 -7.87
CA SER A 256 -20.28 10.74 -7.40
C SER A 256 -19.56 12.01 -7.84
N VAL A 257 -20.32 13.04 -8.19
CA VAL A 257 -19.79 14.37 -8.53
C VAL A 257 -19.17 15.02 -7.29
N THR A 258 -17.89 15.32 -7.36
CA THR A 258 -17.16 16.04 -6.29
C THR A 258 -17.07 17.53 -6.55
N GLY A 259 -17.06 17.93 -7.82
CA GLY A 259 -16.96 19.35 -8.20
C GLY A 259 -17.48 19.63 -9.60
N VAL A 260 -18.00 20.84 -9.79
CA VAL A 260 -18.46 21.35 -11.09
C VAL A 260 -17.60 22.55 -11.46
N ALA A 261 -16.89 22.47 -12.59
CA ALA A 261 -16.10 23.54 -13.16
C ALA A 261 -16.74 24.04 -14.46
N LYS A 262 -16.31 25.20 -14.98
CA LYS A 262 -16.84 25.78 -16.23
C LYS A 262 -16.71 24.89 -17.45
N TYR A 263 -15.72 23.98 -17.47
CA TYR A 263 -15.37 23.11 -18.58
C TYR A 263 -15.80 21.66 -18.40
N GLY A 264 -16.33 21.26 -17.24
CA GLY A 264 -16.76 19.89 -16.98
C GLY A 264 -17.00 19.59 -15.51
N ILE A 265 -17.26 18.34 -15.21
CA ILE A 265 -17.53 17.83 -13.86
C ILE A 265 -16.44 16.85 -13.42
N PHE A 266 -16.07 16.93 -12.15
CA PHE A 266 -15.17 15.99 -11.52
C PHE A 266 -15.98 14.92 -10.82
N ILE A 267 -15.69 13.67 -11.12
CA ILE A 267 -16.38 12.50 -10.58
C ILE A 267 -15.38 11.65 -9.83
N GLU A 268 -15.69 11.32 -8.58
CA GLU A 268 -14.93 10.40 -7.76
C GLU A 268 -15.52 8.99 -7.86
N PHE A 269 -14.66 7.99 -8.01
CA PHE A 269 -15.06 6.59 -8.12
C PHE A 269 -14.00 5.66 -7.51
N ASN A 270 -14.44 4.47 -7.12
CA ASN A 270 -13.60 3.47 -6.43
C ASN A 270 -12.80 4.07 -5.27
N GLU A 271 -13.38 5.06 -4.55
CA GLU A 271 -12.84 5.73 -3.35
C GLU A 271 -11.53 6.51 -3.54
N ILE A 272 -10.74 6.24 -4.57
CA ILE A 272 -9.39 6.77 -4.77
C ILE A 272 -9.19 7.57 -6.05
N PHE A 273 -10.04 7.35 -7.06
CA PHE A 273 -9.88 7.98 -8.37
C PHE A 273 -10.77 9.21 -8.50
N THR A 274 -10.24 10.21 -9.16
CA THR A 274 -11.01 11.37 -9.62
C THR A 274 -10.80 11.50 -11.13
N GLY A 275 -11.90 11.50 -11.88
CA GLY A 275 -11.88 11.69 -13.31
C GLY A 275 -12.59 12.98 -13.72
N LEU A 276 -12.21 13.52 -14.88
CA LEU A 276 -12.86 14.69 -15.49
C LEU A 276 -13.76 14.23 -16.63
N LEU A 277 -15.06 14.46 -16.50
CA LEU A 277 -16.01 14.42 -17.62
C LEU A 277 -16.10 15.81 -18.24
N HIS A 278 -15.33 16.03 -19.30
CA HIS A 278 -15.28 17.32 -19.98
C HIS A 278 -16.56 17.54 -20.81
N SER A 279 -17.07 18.77 -20.87
CA SER A 279 -18.32 19.12 -21.57
C SER A 279 -18.39 18.67 -23.04
N SER A 280 -17.24 18.58 -23.73
CA SER A 280 -17.16 18.07 -25.11
C SER A 280 -17.31 16.55 -25.22
N LYS A 281 -17.20 15.82 -24.10
CA LYS A 281 -17.29 14.35 -24.02
C LYS A 281 -18.59 13.88 -23.35
N MET A 282 -19.50 14.83 -23.07
CA MET A 282 -20.83 14.57 -22.54
C MET A 282 -21.80 14.29 -23.66
N LEU A 283 -22.71 13.34 -23.45
CA LEU A 283 -23.91 13.17 -24.26
C LEU A 283 -24.74 14.45 -24.28
N PRO A 284 -25.55 14.70 -25.32
CA PRO A 284 -26.37 15.92 -25.42
C PRO A 284 -27.22 16.19 -24.17
N GLU A 285 -27.84 15.18 -23.59
CA GLU A 285 -28.68 15.26 -22.40
C GLU A 285 -27.89 15.69 -21.15
N THR A 286 -26.74 15.06 -20.91
CA THR A 286 -25.84 15.39 -19.80
C THR A 286 -25.27 16.79 -19.96
N ARG A 287 -24.92 17.15 -21.20
CA ARG A 287 -24.40 18.48 -21.53
C ARG A 287 -25.43 19.58 -21.28
N GLU A 288 -26.70 19.31 -21.54
CA GLU A 288 -27.78 20.24 -21.26
C GLU A 288 -27.96 20.42 -19.76
N LYS A 289 -28.03 19.33 -18.99
CA LYS A 289 -28.06 19.36 -17.51
C LYS A 289 -26.88 20.13 -16.93
N PHE A 290 -25.70 19.92 -17.47
CA PHE A 290 -24.49 20.66 -17.08
C PHE A 290 -24.59 22.15 -17.35
N LYS A 291 -25.03 22.55 -18.56
CA LYS A 291 -25.20 23.97 -18.94
C LYS A 291 -26.27 24.70 -18.13
N THR A 292 -27.34 24.01 -17.77
CA THR A 292 -28.43 24.57 -16.95
C THR A 292 -28.10 24.61 -15.46
N GLY A 293 -26.93 24.09 -15.04
CA GLY A 293 -26.54 24.02 -13.63
C GLY A 293 -27.35 23.02 -12.81
N ALA A 294 -28.03 22.08 -13.47
CA ALA A 294 -28.79 21.02 -12.80
C ALA A 294 -27.88 20.00 -12.13
N VAL A 295 -26.64 19.81 -12.61
CA VAL A 295 -25.66 18.89 -12.00
C VAL A 295 -25.11 19.51 -10.72
N LYS A 296 -25.24 18.76 -9.62
CA LYS A 296 -24.78 19.15 -8.29
C LYS A 296 -23.73 18.20 -7.74
N SER A 297 -22.95 18.70 -6.81
CA SER A 297 -22.03 17.88 -6.03
C SER A 297 -22.83 16.84 -5.22
N GLY A 298 -22.46 15.57 -5.34
CA GLY A 298 -23.16 14.42 -4.73
C GLY A 298 -24.03 13.64 -5.72
N ASP A 299 -24.29 14.17 -6.93
CA ASP A 299 -25.03 13.43 -7.95
C ASP A 299 -24.23 12.21 -8.40
N GLU A 300 -24.91 11.10 -8.64
CA GLU A 300 -24.29 9.87 -9.15
C GLU A 300 -24.34 9.85 -10.68
N PHE A 301 -23.25 9.39 -11.27
CA PHE A 301 -23.09 9.24 -12.71
C PHE A 301 -22.52 7.89 -13.05
N ASN A 302 -23.03 7.29 -14.13
CA ASN A 302 -22.42 6.15 -14.81
C ASN A 302 -21.58 6.67 -15.98
N PHE A 303 -20.39 6.16 -16.14
CA PHE A 303 -19.45 6.63 -17.15
C PHE A 303 -18.45 5.52 -17.53
N TRP A 304 -17.69 5.77 -18.59
CA TRP A 304 -16.55 4.98 -19.01
C TRP A 304 -15.29 5.84 -18.96
N ILE A 305 -14.14 5.19 -18.85
CA ILE A 305 -12.85 5.87 -18.95
C ILE A 305 -12.53 6.03 -20.42
N LYS A 306 -12.46 7.26 -20.91
CA LYS A 306 -12.14 7.57 -22.32
C LYS A 306 -10.66 7.39 -22.60
N GLU A 307 -9.83 7.95 -21.74
CA GLU A 307 -8.37 7.91 -21.84
C GLU A 307 -7.74 8.25 -20.50
N ILE A 308 -6.53 7.75 -20.29
CA ILE A 308 -5.67 8.13 -19.19
C ILE A 308 -4.48 8.86 -19.80
N THR A 309 -4.30 10.12 -19.44
CA THR A 309 -3.21 10.95 -19.99
C THR A 309 -1.85 10.52 -19.43
N PRO A 310 -0.72 10.84 -20.10
CA PRO A 310 0.62 10.61 -19.55
C PRO A 310 0.83 11.22 -18.15
N ASP A 311 0.15 12.32 -17.85
CA ASP A 311 0.15 12.97 -16.52
C ASP A 311 -0.75 12.25 -15.50
N LYS A 312 -1.22 11.02 -15.82
CA LYS A 312 -2.10 10.21 -14.98
C LYS A 312 -3.46 10.87 -14.65
N LYS A 313 -3.95 11.76 -15.51
CA LYS A 313 -5.30 12.32 -15.42
C LYS A 313 -6.28 11.41 -16.14
N ILE A 314 -7.39 11.09 -15.47
CA ILE A 314 -8.43 10.21 -15.99
C ILE A 314 -9.49 11.08 -16.68
N ILE A 315 -9.67 10.90 -17.98
CA ILE A 315 -10.71 11.57 -18.76
C ILE A 315 -11.88 10.60 -18.96
N LEU A 316 -13.05 11.07 -18.58
CA LEU A 316 -14.28 10.29 -18.60
C LEU A 316 -15.16 10.61 -19.82
N THR A 317 -16.07 9.71 -20.12
CA THR A 317 -17.16 9.89 -21.08
C THR A 317 -18.40 9.16 -20.58
N ASP A 318 -19.57 9.73 -20.79
CA ASP A 318 -20.87 9.10 -20.55
C ASP A 318 -21.42 8.39 -21.79
N GLU A 319 -20.66 8.42 -22.90
CA GLU A 319 -20.94 7.67 -24.13
C GLU A 319 -20.37 6.26 -24.03
N ASP A 320 -21.22 5.23 -24.20
CA ASP A 320 -20.78 3.84 -24.22
C ASP A 320 -19.85 3.59 -25.43
N PRO A 321 -18.58 3.19 -25.21
CA PRO A 321 -17.64 2.91 -26.30
C PRO A 321 -18.14 1.82 -27.25
N SER A 322 -18.93 0.86 -26.77
CA SER A 322 -19.45 -0.25 -27.57
C SER A 322 -20.51 0.22 -28.58
N THR A 323 -21.22 1.30 -28.29
CA THR A 323 -22.23 1.84 -29.20
C THR A 323 -21.59 2.33 -30.50
N LYS A 324 -20.50 3.09 -30.40
CA LYS A 324 -19.75 3.52 -31.60
C LYS A 324 -19.16 2.37 -32.39
N LEU A 325 -18.70 1.33 -31.72
CA LEU A 325 -18.18 0.13 -32.39
C LEU A 325 -19.29 -0.54 -33.17
N ARG A 326 -20.46 -0.75 -32.56
CA ARG A 326 -21.63 -1.35 -33.24
C ARG A 326 -22.09 -0.50 -34.42
N GLU A 327 -22.21 0.81 -34.26
CA GLU A 327 -22.59 1.72 -35.34
C GLU A 327 -21.62 1.65 -36.52
N ILE A 328 -20.30 1.58 -36.25
CA ILE A 328 -19.28 1.44 -37.31
C ILE A 328 -19.35 0.05 -37.98
N GLU A 329 -19.59 -1.00 -37.22
CA GLU A 329 -19.73 -2.36 -37.75
C GLU A 329 -21.02 -2.51 -38.59
N GLU A 330 -22.14 -2.03 -38.08
CA GLU A 330 -23.41 -2.01 -38.83
C GLU A 330 -23.28 -1.17 -40.12
N PHE A 331 -22.60 -0.03 -40.04
CA PHE A 331 -22.32 0.81 -41.17
C PHE A 331 -21.42 0.06 -42.20
N ARG A 332 -20.39 -0.62 -41.73
CA ARG A 332 -19.51 -1.45 -42.56
C ARG A 332 -20.30 -2.51 -43.31
N ASP A 333 -21.05 -3.31 -42.58
CA ASP A 333 -21.77 -4.46 -43.14
C ASP A 333 -22.84 -4.05 -44.14
N SER A 334 -23.46 -2.88 -43.93
CA SER A 334 -24.49 -2.33 -44.80
C SER A 334 -23.93 -1.54 -46.01
N ASN A 335 -22.69 -1.06 -45.96
CA ASN A 335 -22.20 -0.07 -46.93
C ASN A 335 -20.84 -0.40 -47.58
N LEU A 336 -20.21 -1.53 -47.23
CA LEU A 336 -18.93 -1.91 -47.84
C LEU A 336 -19.06 -2.02 -49.38
N GLY A 337 -18.17 -1.35 -50.10
CA GLY A 337 -18.21 -1.31 -51.57
C GLY A 337 -19.28 -0.39 -52.17
N THR A 338 -20.13 0.25 -51.37
CA THR A 338 -21.18 1.14 -51.88
C THR A 338 -20.64 2.57 -52.06
N VAL A 339 -21.21 3.28 -53.06
CA VAL A 339 -20.92 4.71 -53.27
C VAL A 339 -21.87 5.56 -52.42
N LYS A 340 -21.31 6.47 -51.66
CA LYS A 340 -22.03 7.39 -50.75
C LYS A 340 -21.61 8.84 -51.00
N GLY A 341 -22.56 9.74 -50.87
CA GLY A 341 -22.29 11.16 -50.76
C GLY A 341 -21.80 11.54 -49.36
N GLY A 342 -20.83 12.40 -49.26
CA GLY A 342 -20.34 12.90 -48.00
C GLY A 342 -19.78 14.32 -48.10
N GLU A 343 -19.59 14.98 -46.97
CA GLU A 343 -19.07 16.34 -46.89
C GLU A 343 -17.66 16.31 -46.25
N VAL A 344 -16.71 17.00 -46.89
CA VAL A 344 -15.36 17.14 -46.36
C VAL A 344 -15.37 18.05 -45.12
N VAL A 345 -15.15 17.49 -43.97
CA VAL A 345 -15.14 18.23 -42.66
C VAL A 345 -13.76 18.71 -42.26
N SER A 346 -12.70 18.07 -42.75
CA SER A 346 -11.33 18.49 -42.46
C SER A 346 -10.35 17.94 -43.48
N VAL A 347 -9.33 18.75 -43.84
CA VAL A 347 -8.22 18.33 -44.69
C VAL A 347 -6.93 18.37 -43.86
N GLN A 348 -6.27 17.24 -43.79
CA GLN A 348 -5.07 17.02 -42.98
C GLN A 348 -3.91 16.53 -43.86
N PRO A 349 -2.64 16.62 -43.41
CA PRO A 349 -1.49 16.14 -44.19
C PRO A 349 -1.58 14.65 -44.58
N PHE A 350 -2.30 13.83 -43.81
CA PHE A 350 -2.49 12.40 -44.05
C PHE A 350 -3.73 12.05 -44.90
N GLY A 351 -4.59 13.03 -45.21
CA GLY A 351 -5.80 12.82 -46.03
C GLY A 351 -6.95 13.77 -45.71
N ALA A 352 -8.11 13.53 -46.33
CA ALA A 352 -9.32 14.27 -46.09
C ALA A 352 -10.31 13.46 -45.26
N LEU A 353 -10.90 14.07 -44.25
CA LEU A 353 -11.97 13.49 -43.42
C LEU A 353 -13.32 13.87 -44.03
N VAL A 354 -14.13 12.87 -44.33
CA VAL A 354 -15.44 13.02 -45.00
C VAL A 354 -16.53 12.50 -44.05
N LYS A 355 -17.49 13.33 -43.75
CA LYS A 355 -18.68 12.97 -42.98
C LYS A 355 -19.70 12.31 -43.89
N LEU A 356 -20.05 11.08 -43.61
CA LEU A 356 -20.97 10.25 -44.39
C LEU A 356 -22.40 10.27 -43.81
N GLN A 357 -22.51 10.21 -42.51
CA GLN A 357 -23.76 10.29 -41.73
C GLN A 357 -23.51 11.09 -40.44
N LYS A 358 -24.54 11.25 -39.59
CA LYS A 358 -24.55 12.13 -38.44
C LYS A 358 -23.30 12.03 -37.58
N ASP A 359 -22.79 10.84 -37.31
CA ASP A 359 -21.61 10.60 -36.42
C ASP A 359 -20.53 9.73 -37.07
N ILE A 360 -20.68 9.41 -38.36
CA ILE A 360 -19.77 8.54 -39.11
C ILE A 360 -18.89 9.37 -40.03
N VAL A 361 -17.59 9.33 -39.75
CA VAL A 361 -16.57 10.01 -40.56
C VAL A 361 -15.59 8.99 -41.14
N GLY A 362 -15.35 9.06 -42.43
CA GLY A 362 -14.35 8.24 -43.09
C GLY A 362 -13.14 9.04 -43.55
N LEU A 363 -12.04 8.36 -43.80
CA LEU A 363 -10.78 8.93 -44.25
C LEU A 363 -10.49 8.59 -45.70
N ILE A 364 -10.35 9.60 -46.56
CA ILE A 364 -9.69 9.46 -47.87
C ILE A 364 -8.20 9.68 -47.64
N SER A 365 -7.38 8.66 -47.88
CA SER A 365 -5.93 8.78 -47.65
C SER A 365 -5.28 9.78 -48.60
N GLN A 366 -4.20 10.41 -48.17
CA GLN A 366 -3.43 11.32 -49.03
C GLN A 366 -2.88 10.64 -50.26
N LYS A 367 -2.59 9.32 -50.20
CA LYS A 367 -2.16 8.51 -51.33
C LYS A 367 -3.28 8.44 -52.40
N GLU A 368 -4.52 8.23 -51.97
CA GLU A 368 -5.70 8.16 -52.86
C GLU A 368 -5.97 9.52 -53.50
N ILE A 369 -5.89 10.60 -52.77
CA ILE A 369 -6.06 11.98 -53.24
C ILE A 369 -5.04 12.28 -54.35
N ARG A 370 -3.77 11.93 -54.13
CA ARG A 370 -2.68 12.14 -55.11
C ARG A 370 -2.89 11.28 -56.37
N ASN A 371 -3.27 10.02 -56.21
CA ASN A 371 -3.50 9.11 -57.32
C ASN A 371 -4.61 9.61 -58.25
N LYS A 372 -5.68 10.17 -57.68
CA LYS A 372 -6.83 10.71 -58.44
C LYS A 372 -6.65 12.18 -58.84
N LYS A 373 -5.49 12.81 -58.50
CA LYS A 373 -5.18 14.22 -58.81
C LYS A 373 -6.30 15.20 -58.36
N LYS A 374 -7.08 14.85 -57.35
CA LYS A 374 -8.14 15.70 -56.80
C LYS A 374 -7.60 16.58 -55.69
N LYS A 375 -8.23 17.74 -55.51
CA LYS A 375 -7.99 18.63 -54.34
C LYS A 375 -9.33 18.79 -53.62
N PHE A 376 -9.29 18.76 -52.30
CA PHE A 376 -10.49 18.94 -51.46
C PHE A 376 -10.33 20.17 -50.58
N SER A 377 -11.44 20.86 -50.38
CA SER A 377 -11.59 21.95 -49.44
C SER A 377 -12.66 21.56 -48.39
N VAL A 378 -12.58 22.14 -47.20
CA VAL A 378 -13.63 21.93 -46.20
C VAL A 378 -14.95 22.46 -46.71
N GLY A 379 -16.00 21.66 -46.60
CA GLY A 379 -17.34 21.94 -47.13
C GLY A 379 -17.64 21.29 -48.50
N ASP A 380 -16.64 20.72 -49.19
CA ASP A 380 -16.86 20.08 -50.48
C ASP A 380 -17.78 18.84 -50.33
N GLN A 381 -18.76 18.72 -51.20
CA GLN A 381 -19.59 17.51 -51.32
C GLN A 381 -18.88 16.52 -52.26
N VAL A 382 -18.66 15.33 -51.77
CA VAL A 382 -17.88 14.33 -52.49
C VAL A 382 -18.59 12.98 -52.52
N MET A 383 -18.50 12.31 -53.67
CA MET A 383 -18.90 10.89 -53.78
C MET A 383 -17.71 10.00 -53.45
N VAL A 384 -17.91 9.08 -52.53
CA VAL A 384 -16.85 8.17 -52.02
C VAL A 384 -17.38 6.76 -51.96
N THR A 385 -16.50 5.79 -52.12
CA THR A 385 -16.79 4.36 -51.89
C THR A 385 -16.19 3.93 -50.55
N VAL A 386 -16.95 3.21 -49.76
CA VAL A 386 -16.47 2.58 -48.54
C VAL A 386 -15.57 1.40 -48.90
N ASP A 387 -14.26 1.55 -48.72
CA ASP A 387 -13.28 0.53 -49.12
C ASP A 387 -13.11 -0.52 -48.03
N LYS A 388 -12.78 -0.08 -46.83
CA LYS A 388 -12.57 -0.99 -45.67
C LYS A 388 -12.76 -0.27 -44.36
N VAL A 389 -13.01 -1.06 -43.31
CA VAL A 389 -12.98 -0.60 -41.91
C VAL A 389 -11.87 -1.36 -41.20
N GLN A 390 -10.93 -0.64 -40.64
CA GLN A 390 -9.79 -1.18 -39.90
C GLN A 390 -9.48 -0.33 -38.68
N ASN A 391 -9.31 -0.95 -37.50
CA ASN A 391 -9.05 -0.24 -36.23
C ASN A 391 -10.07 0.89 -35.98
N ASN A 392 -11.36 0.60 -36.13
CA ASN A 392 -12.48 1.54 -35.96
C ASN A 392 -12.40 2.80 -36.82
N ARG A 393 -11.67 2.71 -37.95
CA ARG A 393 -11.57 3.78 -38.95
C ARG A 393 -12.13 3.30 -40.28
N ILE A 394 -12.98 4.12 -40.87
CA ILE A 394 -13.56 3.87 -42.20
C ILE A 394 -12.62 4.49 -43.23
N PHE A 395 -12.10 3.68 -44.11
CA PHE A 395 -11.30 4.11 -45.25
C PHE A 395 -12.16 4.24 -46.49
N LEU A 396 -11.98 5.34 -47.18
CA LEU A 396 -12.76 5.72 -48.35
C LEU A 396 -11.87 5.82 -49.59
N THR A 397 -12.40 5.39 -50.70
CA THR A 397 -11.80 5.59 -52.03
C THR A 397 -12.66 6.51 -52.86
N ILE A 398 -12.05 7.15 -53.86
CA ILE A 398 -12.76 8.00 -54.79
C ILE A 398 -13.18 7.13 -55.98
N PRO A 399 -14.50 6.99 -56.27
CA PRO A 399 -14.96 6.18 -57.39
C PRO A 399 -14.30 6.65 -58.70
N ASN A 400 -14.06 5.67 -59.60
CA ASN A 400 -13.65 6.00 -60.96
C ASN A 400 -14.81 6.71 -61.65
N GLU A 401 -14.55 7.84 -62.28
CA GLU A 401 -15.51 8.45 -63.18
C GLU A 401 -15.75 7.45 -64.33
N ILE A 402 -17.03 7.02 -64.54
CA ILE A 402 -17.47 6.18 -65.63
C ILE A 402 -17.52 7.03 -66.87
#